data_1a6391aa8e27169646100895615594ce
#
_entry.id   1a6391aa8e27169646100895615594ce
#
_cell.length_a   1.000
_cell.length_b   1.000
_cell.length_c   1.000
_cell.angle_alpha   90.00
_cell.angle_beta   90.00
_cell.angle_gamma   90.00
#
_symmetry.space_group_name_H-M   'P 1'
#
loop_
_entity.id
_entity.type
_entity.pdbx_description
1 polymer ?
#
loop_
_entity_poly.entity_id
_entity_poly.type
_entity_poly.pdbx_seq_one_letter_code
_entity_poly.pdbx_strand_id
1 'polypeptide(L)'
;MKELLKQVKQYKKDSVLAPVYSALEVVMEVIIPFVMALLIDEGVEKGNMNKILLYGIIMIVLAMISLFAGMMAGKYAASASSGFACNLREAMYRNIQRFSFSNIDKFSTAGLVTRMTTDVTNVQNAYQMIIRIAVRAPLMLISSMAMCFVVNADMSFIFLGAIVFLAVVLVIIMLRAMKIFNVAFTKYDDLNASVQENISGIRVVKSYVREDYENEKFKKASGNLYNMFKKAESTLAFNNPVMMLVIYACIMAICWFGAKFIVVDKTLQIGELTSLFSYVMGSMMSLMMLSMIFVMITMSVASMRRITEVLREQPDLAEPFAPVELMSNGSIDFDNVHFRYHKTSEEEVLTDINLHIKSGETIGIIGGTGCGKTSLVNLISRLYDVQQGSVKVGGVDVKDYDMKFLRDQVSVVLQKNVLFSGTILDNLRWGNENATEEECIEACKWACADEFIERFPDKYNTVIERGGTNVSGGQKQRICIARALLKKPAVLILDDSTSAVDTATDAKIRAAFRKCIPGTTKIIIAQRVSSVQDADRIVVLDDGRINGVGTHDELVANNEIYRDIYESQTKDGGDFARPQN
;
A
#
# COMPACT_ATOMS: atom_id res chain seq x y z
N MET A 1 -4.07 4.74 -16.11
CA MET A 1 -5.16 3.95 -16.75
C MET A 1 -4.62 2.78 -17.58
N LYS A 2 -3.79 2.98 -18.60
CA LYS A 2 -3.28 1.86 -19.44
C LYS A 2 -2.58 0.76 -18.63
N GLU A 3 -1.76 1.10 -17.63
CA GLU A 3 -1.06 0.12 -16.78
C GLU A 3 -2.03 -0.70 -15.91
N LEU A 4 -3.07 -0.06 -15.39
CA LEU A 4 -4.10 -0.76 -14.63
C LEU A 4 -4.87 -1.74 -15.52
N LEU A 5 -5.31 -1.31 -16.70
CA LEU A 5 -6.05 -2.16 -17.62
C LEU A 5 -5.24 -3.36 -18.13
N LYS A 6 -3.90 -3.27 -18.18
CA LYS A 6 -3.04 -4.44 -18.48
C LYS A 6 -3.22 -5.56 -17.46
N GLN A 7 -3.63 -5.26 -16.23
CA GLN A 7 -3.81 -6.26 -15.18
C GLN A 7 -5.14 -7.02 -15.26
N VAL A 8 -6.00 -6.73 -16.23
CA VAL A 8 -7.19 -7.55 -16.51
C VAL A 8 -6.81 -8.98 -16.95
N LYS A 9 -5.70 -9.14 -17.67
CA LYS A 9 -5.07 -10.42 -18.08
C LYS A 9 -6.11 -11.49 -18.53
N GLN A 10 -6.22 -12.60 -17.77
CA GLN A 10 -7.10 -13.74 -18.05
C GLN A 10 -8.61 -13.41 -17.93
N TYR A 11 -8.99 -12.33 -17.26
CA TYR A 11 -10.38 -11.93 -17.03
C TYR A 11 -10.96 -11.04 -18.12
N LYS A 12 -10.28 -10.89 -19.28
CA LYS A 12 -10.78 -10.12 -20.44
C LYS A 12 -12.13 -10.64 -20.94
N LYS A 13 -12.30 -11.97 -20.99
CA LYS A 13 -13.54 -12.59 -21.42
C LYS A 13 -14.71 -12.21 -20.52
N ASP A 14 -14.53 -12.31 -19.20
CA ASP A 14 -15.55 -11.96 -18.22
C ASP A 14 -15.87 -10.46 -18.26
N SER A 15 -14.84 -9.62 -18.47
CA SER A 15 -14.98 -8.17 -18.61
C SER A 15 -15.77 -7.74 -19.85
N VAL A 16 -15.83 -8.57 -20.90
CA VAL A 16 -16.66 -8.34 -22.10
C VAL A 16 -18.04 -8.96 -21.94
N LEU A 17 -18.15 -10.14 -21.33
CA LEU A 17 -19.43 -10.81 -21.14
C LEU A 17 -20.36 -10.06 -20.18
N ALA A 18 -19.82 -9.44 -19.12
CA ALA A 18 -20.62 -8.66 -18.18
C ALA A 18 -21.44 -7.54 -18.86
N PRO A 19 -20.84 -6.62 -19.65
CA PRO A 19 -21.61 -5.62 -20.38
C PRO A 19 -22.54 -6.20 -21.46
N VAL A 20 -22.18 -7.31 -22.10
CA VAL A 20 -23.05 -7.97 -23.10
C VAL A 20 -24.33 -8.50 -22.44
N TYR A 21 -24.22 -9.20 -21.32
CA TYR A 21 -25.39 -9.66 -20.58
C TYR A 21 -26.19 -8.50 -19.97
N SER A 22 -25.52 -7.43 -19.52
CA SER A 22 -26.22 -6.21 -19.08
C SER A 22 -27.00 -5.53 -20.21
N ALA A 23 -26.48 -5.53 -21.43
CA ALA A 23 -27.19 -5.02 -22.60
C ALA A 23 -28.39 -5.91 -22.95
N LEU A 24 -28.25 -7.23 -22.90
CA LEU A 24 -29.36 -8.16 -23.11
C LEU A 24 -30.45 -7.97 -22.05
N GLU A 25 -30.10 -7.82 -20.78
CA GLU A 25 -31.01 -7.50 -19.67
C GLU A 25 -31.84 -6.26 -20.00
N VAL A 26 -31.19 -5.16 -20.43
CA VAL A 26 -31.85 -3.89 -20.78
C VAL A 26 -32.81 -4.07 -21.96
N VAL A 27 -32.43 -4.78 -23.00
CA VAL A 27 -33.31 -5.05 -24.15
C VAL A 27 -34.58 -5.75 -23.70
N MET A 28 -34.49 -6.78 -22.86
CA MET A 28 -35.64 -7.50 -22.33
C MET A 28 -36.52 -6.60 -21.46
N GLU A 29 -35.90 -5.81 -20.55
CA GLU A 29 -36.63 -4.88 -19.69
C GLU A 29 -37.38 -3.79 -20.46
N VAL A 30 -36.86 -3.34 -21.60
CA VAL A 30 -37.50 -2.29 -22.42
C VAL A 30 -38.65 -2.86 -23.28
N ILE A 31 -38.61 -4.16 -23.66
CA ILE A 31 -39.66 -4.81 -24.40
C ILE A 31 -40.90 -5.10 -23.52
N ILE A 32 -40.71 -5.36 -22.23
CA ILE A 32 -41.81 -5.74 -21.32
C ILE A 32 -42.93 -4.66 -21.27
N PRO A 33 -42.69 -3.37 -21.09
CA PRO A 33 -43.74 -2.34 -21.13
C PRO A 33 -44.46 -2.23 -22.47
N PHE A 34 -43.77 -2.51 -23.59
CA PHE A 34 -44.36 -2.54 -24.90
C PHE A 34 -45.37 -3.69 -25.05
N VAL A 35 -44.99 -4.91 -24.61
CA VAL A 35 -45.89 -6.06 -24.60
C VAL A 35 -47.06 -5.86 -23.64
N MET A 36 -46.82 -5.15 -22.51
CA MET A 36 -47.87 -4.77 -21.57
C MET A 36 -48.90 -3.85 -22.23
N ALA A 37 -48.46 -2.87 -23.06
CA ALA A 37 -49.36 -2.05 -23.84
C ALA A 37 -50.26 -2.89 -24.76
N LEU A 38 -49.67 -3.81 -25.52
CA LEU A 38 -50.43 -4.72 -26.40
C LEU A 38 -51.40 -5.61 -25.61
N LEU A 39 -51.03 -6.05 -24.42
CA LEU A 39 -51.92 -6.84 -23.55
C LEU A 39 -53.14 -6.01 -23.12
N ILE A 40 -52.96 -4.75 -22.80
CA ILE A 40 -54.05 -3.85 -22.40
C ILE A 40 -54.94 -3.53 -23.61
N ASP A 41 -54.35 -3.06 -24.72
CA ASP A 41 -55.08 -2.53 -25.87
C ASP A 41 -55.75 -3.62 -26.72
N GLU A 42 -55.15 -4.76 -26.90
CA GLU A 42 -55.69 -5.85 -27.71
C GLU A 42 -56.34 -6.98 -26.90
N GLY A 43 -55.95 -7.10 -25.62
CA GLY A 43 -56.49 -8.14 -24.74
C GLY A 43 -57.65 -7.60 -23.88
N VAL A 44 -57.32 -6.67 -22.97
CA VAL A 44 -58.31 -6.21 -21.98
C VAL A 44 -59.38 -5.33 -22.60
N GLU A 45 -59.02 -4.36 -23.43
CA GLU A 45 -59.96 -3.37 -24.01
C GLU A 45 -60.89 -4.08 -25.01
N LYS A 46 -60.41 -5.06 -25.76
CA LYS A 46 -61.20 -5.86 -26.71
C LYS A 46 -61.82 -7.14 -26.11
N GLY A 47 -61.65 -7.36 -24.80
CA GLY A 47 -62.19 -8.53 -24.09
C GLY A 47 -61.68 -9.90 -24.61
N ASN A 48 -60.50 -9.95 -25.21
CA ASN A 48 -59.95 -11.15 -25.84
C ASN A 48 -59.04 -11.93 -24.90
N MET A 49 -59.58 -12.95 -24.19
CA MET A 49 -58.86 -13.72 -23.20
C MET A 49 -57.66 -14.48 -23.79
N ASN A 50 -57.73 -14.95 -25.06
CA ASN A 50 -56.63 -15.64 -25.70
C ASN A 50 -55.41 -14.74 -25.89
N LYS A 51 -55.61 -13.46 -26.23
CA LYS A 51 -54.51 -12.47 -26.33
C LYS A 51 -53.93 -12.11 -24.97
N ILE A 52 -54.77 -12.00 -23.92
CA ILE A 52 -54.27 -11.80 -22.55
C ILE A 52 -53.36 -12.90 -22.13
N LEU A 53 -53.77 -14.18 -22.36
CA LEU A 53 -52.92 -15.33 -22.03
C LEU A 53 -51.64 -15.36 -22.86
N LEU A 54 -51.73 -15.09 -24.18
CA LEU A 54 -50.55 -15.05 -25.05
C LEU A 54 -49.52 -14.03 -24.60
N TYR A 55 -49.94 -12.76 -24.45
CA TYR A 55 -49.03 -11.66 -24.03
C TYR A 55 -48.55 -11.86 -22.60
N GLY A 56 -49.37 -12.41 -21.70
CA GLY A 56 -48.94 -12.75 -20.33
C GLY A 56 -47.82 -13.80 -20.32
N ILE A 57 -47.95 -14.86 -21.13
CA ILE A 57 -46.89 -15.88 -21.27
C ILE A 57 -45.61 -15.25 -21.85
N ILE A 58 -45.71 -14.39 -22.89
CA ILE A 58 -44.57 -13.69 -23.48
C ILE A 58 -43.88 -12.84 -22.43
N MET A 59 -44.60 -12.08 -21.61
CA MET A 59 -44.01 -11.26 -20.53
C MET A 59 -43.27 -12.11 -19.49
N ILE A 60 -43.83 -13.27 -19.11
CA ILE A 60 -43.16 -14.20 -18.17
C ILE A 60 -41.85 -14.72 -18.80
N VAL A 61 -41.85 -15.11 -20.06
CA VAL A 61 -40.65 -15.58 -20.76
C VAL A 61 -39.60 -14.48 -20.84
N LEU A 62 -39.97 -13.25 -21.20
CA LEU A 62 -39.08 -12.10 -21.26
C LEU A 62 -38.48 -11.78 -19.86
N ALA A 63 -39.28 -11.83 -18.81
CA ALA A 63 -38.85 -11.64 -17.45
C ALA A 63 -37.83 -12.70 -16.99
N MET A 64 -38.06 -13.98 -17.38
CA MET A 64 -37.13 -15.07 -17.09
C MET A 64 -35.80 -14.92 -17.84
N ILE A 65 -35.84 -14.46 -19.09
CA ILE A 65 -34.62 -14.18 -19.88
C ILE A 65 -33.88 -12.99 -19.25
N SER A 66 -34.58 -11.92 -18.85
CA SER A 66 -34.02 -10.77 -18.19
C SER A 66 -33.35 -11.16 -16.86
N LEU A 67 -34.03 -11.98 -16.04
CA LEU A 67 -33.48 -12.52 -14.79
C LEU A 67 -32.20 -13.31 -15.05
N PHE A 68 -32.19 -14.20 -16.01
CA PHE A 68 -31.00 -14.97 -16.38
C PHE A 68 -29.86 -14.08 -16.85
N ALA A 69 -30.14 -13.10 -17.70
CA ALA A 69 -29.16 -12.13 -18.19
C ALA A 69 -28.57 -11.29 -17.04
N GLY A 70 -29.40 -10.82 -16.12
CA GLY A 70 -28.98 -10.06 -14.95
C GLY A 70 -28.10 -10.86 -13.98
N MET A 71 -28.45 -12.15 -13.76
CA MET A 71 -27.62 -13.05 -12.97
C MET A 71 -26.25 -13.28 -13.62
N MET A 72 -26.20 -13.53 -14.93
CA MET A 72 -24.95 -13.73 -15.66
C MET A 72 -24.11 -12.44 -15.69
N ALA A 73 -24.72 -11.30 -15.93
CA ALA A 73 -24.05 -9.99 -15.83
C ALA A 73 -23.39 -9.79 -14.46
N GLY A 74 -24.12 -10.09 -13.38
CA GLY A 74 -23.62 -10.02 -12.01
C GLY A 74 -22.44 -10.97 -11.76
N LYS A 75 -22.58 -12.23 -12.18
CA LYS A 75 -21.54 -13.27 -12.04
C LYS A 75 -20.25 -12.87 -12.76
N TYR A 76 -20.31 -12.48 -14.03
CA TYR A 76 -19.14 -12.11 -14.80
C TYR A 76 -18.53 -10.79 -14.32
N ALA A 77 -19.35 -9.82 -13.89
CA ALA A 77 -18.83 -8.59 -13.30
C ALA A 77 -18.09 -8.83 -11.99
N ALA A 78 -18.59 -9.70 -11.12
CA ALA A 78 -17.93 -10.09 -9.88
C ALA A 78 -16.63 -10.85 -10.14
N SER A 79 -16.65 -11.84 -11.06
CA SER A 79 -15.44 -12.58 -11.46
C SER A 79 -14.37 -11.65 -12.03
N ALA A 80 -14.73 -10.79 -12.97
CA ALA A 80 -13.82 -9.85 -13.62
C ALA A 80 -13.21 -8.86 -12.62
N SER A 81 -14.02 -8.26 -11.75
CA SER A 81 -13.56 -7.26 -10.79
C SER A 81 -12.68 -7.85 -9.70
N SER A 82 -13.06 -9.01 -9.14
CA SER A 82 -12.28 -9.70 -8.12
C SER A 82 -10.96 -10.24 -8.69
N GLY A 83 -10.99 -10.80 -9.89
CA GLY A 83 -9.80 -11.26 -10.57
C GLY A 83 -8.85 -10.13 -10.97
N PHE A 84 -9.39 -9.00 -11.42
CA PHE A 84 -8.61 -7.78 -11.68
C PHE A 84 -7.92 -7.27 -10.40
N ALA A 85 -8.63 -7.23 -9.27
CA ALA A 85 -8.06 -6.83 -7.98
C ALA A 85 -6.97 -7.80 -7.49
N CYS A 86 -7.16 -9.10 -7.70
CA CYS A 86 -6.15 -10.12 -7.40
C CYS A 86 -4.86 -9.87 -8.20
N ASN A 87 -4.98 -9.69 -9.52
CA ASN A 87 -3.84 -9.40 -10.39
C ASN A 87 -3.14 -8.07 -10.03
N LEU A 88 -3.91 -7.04 -9.61
CA LEU A 88 -3.33 -5.78 -9.14
C LEU A 88 -2.50 -5.99 -7.88
N ARG A 89 -3.04 -6.71 -6.88
CA ARG A 89 -2.30 -7.02 -5.65
C ARG A 89 -1.04 -7.81 -5.94
N GLU A 90 -1.12 -8.83 -6.79
CA GLU A 90 0.04 -9.62 -7.21
C GLU A 90 1.11 -8.76 -7.89
N ALA A 91 0.71 -7.92 -8.85
CA ALA A 91 1.63 -7.06 -9.59
C ALA A 91 2.30 -6.02 -8.66
N MET A 92 1.53 -5.40 -7.76
CA MET A 92 2.06 -4.46 -6.78
C MET A 92 3.01 -5.15 -5.80
N TYR A 93 2.62 -6.30 -5.25
CA TYR A 93 3.46 -7.05 -4.30
C TYR A 93 4.79 -7.46 -4.95
N ARG A 94 4.73 -8.01 -6.17
CA ARG A 94 5.93 -8.37 -6.93
C ARG A 94 6.84 -7.17 -7.18
N ASN A 95 6.27 -6.00 -7.45
CA ASN A 95 7.07 -4.78 -7.66
C ASN A 95 7.68 -4.28 -6.35
N ILE A 96 6.92 -4.29 -5.24
CA ILE A 96 7.40 -3.90 -3.91
C ILE A 96 8.57 -4.80 -3.45
N GLN A 97 8.53 -6.10 -3.76
CA GLN A 97 9.65 -7.01 -3.44
C GLN A 97 10.94 -6.68 -4.20
N ARG A 98 10.85 -5.91 -5.29
CA ARG A 98 12.00 -5.46 -6.09
C ARG A 98 12.49 -4.06 -5.70
N PHE A 99 11.79 -3.37 -4.82
CA PHE A 99 12.15 -2.03 -4.38
C PHE A 99 13.49 -2.00 -3.66
N SER A 100 14.27 -0.97 -3.94
CA SER A 100 15.42 -0.59 -3.13
C SER A 100 14.96 0.07 -1.81
N PHE A 101 15.86 0.28 -0.87
CA PHE A 101 15.56 0.96 0.39
C PHE A 101 15.07 2.39 0.13
N SER A 102 15.65 3.12 -0.82
CA SER A 102 15.21 4.46 -1.23
C SER A 102 13.75 4.49 -1.70
N ASN A 103 13.29 3.47 -2.45
CA ASN A 103 11.89 3.37 -2.84
C ASN A 103 10.97 3.12 -1.64
N ILE A 104 11.39 2.25 -0.69
CA ILE A 104 10.61 1.96 0.52
C ILE A 104 10.48 3.20 1.40
N ASP A 105 11.56 3.97 1.56
CA ASP A 105 11.56 5.23 2.32
C ASP A 105 10.59 6.25 1.71
N LYS A 106 10.54 6.34 0.37
CA LYS A 106 9.63 7.22 -0.37
C LYS A 106 8.15 6.92 -0.10
N PHE A 107 7.76 5.65 -0.01
CA PHE A 107 6.35 5.25 0.06
C PHE A 107 5.81 5.04 1.48
N SER A 108 6.63 4.88 2.47
CA SER A 108 6.31 4.39 3.82
C SER A 108 5.58 3.02 3.82
N THR A 109 5.85 2.20 4.83
CA THR A 109 5.23 0.86 4.95
C THR A 109 3.71 0.94 5.11
N ALA A 110 3.22 1.87 5.95
CA ALA A 110 1.79 2.06 6.16
C ALA A 110 1.07 2.49 4.87
N GLY A 111 1.71 3.38 4.08
CA GLY A 111 1.20 3.81 2.79
C GLY A 111 1.10 2.68 1.78
N LEU A 112 2.09 1.79 1.71
CA LEU A 112 2.05 0.61 0.84
C LEU A 112 0.93 -0.36 1.23
N VAL A 113 0.74 -0.61 2.53
CA VAL A 113 -0.35 -1.47 3.03
C VAL A 113 -1.71 -0.89 2.62
N THR A 114 -1.95 0.40 2.83
CA THR A 114 -3.20 1.07 2.44
C THR A 114 -3.47 0.96 0.94
N ARG A 115 -2.44 1.10 0.10
CA ARG A 115 -2.55 0.97 -1.36
C ARG A 115 -2.92 -0.46 -1.77
N MET A 116 -2.36 -1.48 -1.11
CA MET A 116 -2.65 -2.90 -1.40
C MET A 116 -4.02 -3.36 -0.88
N THR A 117 -4.58 -2.70 0.11
CA THR A 117 -5.87 -3.07 0.72
C THR A 117 -6.98 -2.14 0.26
N THR A 118 -7.10 -0.97 0.85
CA THR A 118 -8.21 -0.03 0.64
C THR A 118 -8.25 0.50 -0.79
N ASP A 119 -7.11 0.95 -1.35
CA ASP A 119 -7.09 1.52 -2.69
C ASP A 119 -7.43 0.47 -3.76
N VAL A 120 -6.92 -0.75 -3.65
CA VAL A 120 -7.28 -1.84 -4.59
C VAL A 120 -8.77 -2.17 -4.48
N THR A 121 -9.36 -2.17 -3.28
CA THR A 121 -10.80 -2.41 -3.09
C THR A 121 -11.64 -1.29 -3.72
N ASN A 122 -11.24 -0.03 -3.57
CA ASN A 122 -11.91 1.09 -4.23
C ASN A 122 -11.87 0.97 -5.76
N VAL A 123 -10.72 0.60 -6.31
CA VAL A 123 -10.56 0.40 -7.76
C VAL A 123 -11.34 -0.83 -8.24
N GLN A 124 -11.40 -1.91 -7.47
CA GLN A 124 -12.21 -3.09 -7.74
C GLN A 124 -13.69 -2.74 -7.86
N ASN A 125 -14.23 -1.99 -6.89
CA ASN A 125 -15.63 -1.57 -6.88
C ASN A 125 -15.96 -0.64 -8.05
N ALA A 126 -15.08 0.32 -8.34
CA ALA A 126 -15.22 1.19 -9.51
C ALA A 126 -15.21 0.40 -10.81
N TYR A 127 -14.31 -0.56 -10.95
CA TYR A 127 -14.23 -1.42 -12.14
C TYR A 127 -15.50 -2.24 -12.32
N GLN A 128 -16.02 -2.86 -11.26
CA GLN A 128 -17.27 -3.60 -11.28
C GLN A 128 -18.45 -2.73 -11.73
N MET A 129 -18.53 -1.50 -11.20
CA MET A 129 -19.58 -0.57 -11.60
C MET A 129 -19.46 -0.12 -13.07
N ILE A 130 -18.22 0.12 -13.53
CA ILE A 130 -17.98 0.53 -14.91
C ILE A 130 -18.45 -0.56 -15.90
N ILE A 131 -18.07 -1.83 -15.69
CA ILE A 131 -18.38 -2.90 -16.63
C ILE A 131 -19.84 -3.35 -16.60
N ARG A 132 -20.60 -3.05 -15.53
CA ARG A 132 -22.00 -3.41 -15.39
C ARG A 132 -22.93 -2.22 -15.51
N ILE A 133 -22.85 -1.28 -14.56
CA ILE A 133 -23.85 -0.22 -14.41
C ILE A 133 -23.60 0.95 -15.38
N ALA A 134 -22.33 1.29 -15.65
CA ALA A 134 -22.02 2.36 -16.60
C ALA A 134 -22.34 1.97 -18.07
N VAL A 135 -22.55 0.70 -18.35
CA VAL A 135 -23.08 0.21 -19.64
C VAL A 135 -24.59 0.15 -19.60
N ARG A 136 -25.16 -0.41 -18.52
CA ARG A 136 -26.61 -0.59 -18.38
C ARG A 136 -27.38 0.74 -18.40
N ALA A 137 -26.93 1.74 -17.62
CA ALA A 137 -27.68 2.97 -17.45
C ALA A 137 -27.80 3.82 -18.72
N PRO A 138 -26.74 4.06 -19.53
CA PRO A 138 -26.89 4.74 -20.81
C PRO A 138 -27.75 3.98 -21.81
N LEU A 139 -27.58 2.64 -21.88
CA LEU A 139 -28.37 1.81 -22.77
C LEU A 139 -29.86 1.85 -22.41
N MET A 140 -30.21 1.76 -21.12
CA MET A 140 -31.59 1.87 -20.65
C MET A 140 -32.19 3.24 -20.99
N LEU A 141 -31.43 4.31 -20.81
CA LEU A 141 -31.87 5.68 -21.12
C LEU A 141 -32.13 5.84 -22.63
N ILE A 142 -31.19 5.39 -23.48
CA ILE A 142 -31.30 5.50 -24.94
C ILE A 142 -32.43 4.60 -25.44
N SER A 143 -32.50 3.35 -24.98
CA SER A 143 -33.53 2.40 -25.43
C SER A 143 -34.93 2.80 -24.99
N SER A 144 -35.11 3.25 -23.73
CA SER A 144 -36.39 3.76 -23.25
C SER A 144 -36.85 5.00 -24.05
N MET A 145 -35.90 5.91 -24.35
CA MET A 145 -36.20 7.09 -25.16
C MET A 145 -36.58 6.72 -26.60
N ALA A 146 -35.87 5.77 -27.22
CA ALA A 146 -36.21 5.26 -28.54
C ALA A 146 -37.62 4.66 -28.56
N MET A 147 -37.97 3.85 -27.54
CA MET A 147 -39.30 3.26 -27.43
C MET A 147 -40.41 4.30 -27.19
N CYS A 148 -40.12 5.37 -26.45
CA CYS A 148 -41.06 6.49 -26.34
C CYS A 148 -41.40 7.09 -27.72
N PHE A 149 -40.38 7.31 -28.56
CA PHE A 149 -40.60 7.82 -29.93
C PHE A 149 -41.37 6.84 -30.82
N VAL A 150 -41.20 5.51 -30.64
CA VAL A 150 -41.96 4.47 -31.35
C VAL A 150 -43.43 4.50 -30.94
N VAL A 151 -43.73 4.74 -29.64
CA VAL A 151 -45.10 4.77 -29.11
C VAL A 151 -45.80 6.08 -29.52
N ASN A 152 -45.23 7.21 -29.23
CA ASN A 152 -45.80 8.49 -29.61
C ASN A 152 -44.74 9.59 -29.66
N ALA A 153 -44.50 10.16 -30.85
CA ALA A 153 -43.44 11.17 -31.05
C ALA A 153 -43.70 12.50 -30.32
N ASP A 154 -44.94 12.98 -30.29
CA ASP A 154 -45.27 14.27 -29.68
C ASP A 154 -45.04 14.24 -28.15
N MET A 155 -45.46 13.16 -27.51
CA MET A 155 -45.20 12.94 -26.07
C MET A 155 -43.71 12.79 -25.77
N SER A 156 -42.97 12.19 -26.68
CA SER A 156 -41.54 11.95 -26.50
C SER A 156 -40.71 13.23 -26.47
N PHE A 157 -41.11 14.29 -27.16
CA PHE A 157 -40.43 15.58 -27.09
C PHE A 157 -40.57 16.25 -25.70
N ILE A 158 -41.72 16.11 -25.03
CA ILE A 158 -41.89 16.58 -23.64
C ILE A 158 -40.92 15.87 -22.73
N PHE A 159 -40.83 14.57 -22.93
CA PHE A 159 -39.97 13.71 -22.14
C PHE A 159 -38.47 13.96 -22.39
N LEU A 160 -38.07 14.13 -23.65
CA LEU A 160 -36.72 14.52 -24.02
C LEU A 160 -36.30 15.84 -23.36
N GLY A 161 -37.19 16.84 -23.35
CA GLY A 161 -36.96 18.12 -22.67
C GLY A 161 -36.73 17.94 -21.16
N ALA A 162 -37.51 17.07 -20.51
CA ALA A 162 -37.35 16.78 -19.08
C ALA A 162 -36.03 16.04 -18.78
N ILE A 163 -35.61 15.07 -19.61
CA ILE A 163 -34.33 14.36 -19.47
C ILE A 163 -33.16 15.35 -19.62
N VAL A 164 -33.16 16.18 -20.66
CA VAL A 164 -32.10 17.16 -20.91
C VAL A 164 -32.03 18.17 -19.74
N PHE A 165 -33.16 18.69 -19.29
CA PHE A 165 -33.19 19.58 -18.13
C PHE A 165 -32.60 18.91 -16.89
N LEU A 166 -33.05 17.69 -16.57
CA LEU A 166 -32.55 16.95 -15.42
C LEU A 166 -31.05 16.64 -15.54
N ALA A 167 -30.59 16.23 -16.72
CA ALA A 167 -29.18 15.98 -16.96
C ALA A 167 -28.31 17.21 -16.69
N VAL A 168 -28.73 18.38 -17.17
CA VAL A 168 -28.03 19.65 -16.93
C VAL A 168 -27.98 19.97 -15.44
N VAL A 169 -29.11 19.86 -14.73
CA VAL A 169 -29.17 20.14 -13.29
C VAL A 169 -28.30 19.18 -12.51
N LEU A 170 -28.33 17.87 -12.83
CA LEU A 170 -27.50 16.87 -12.19
C LEU A 170 -26.01 17.16 -12.40
N VAL A 171 -25.59 17.50 -13.61
CA VAL A 171 -24.20 17.87 -13.90
C VAL A 171 -23.78 19.11 -13.07
N ILE A 172 -24.61 20.12 -12.96
CA ILE A 172 -24.33 21.33 -12.15
C ILE A 172 -24.16 20.97 -10.67
N ILE A 173 -25.09 20.21 -10.10
CA ILE A 173 -25.02 19.72 -8.70
C ILE A 173 -23.72 18.98 -8.48
N MET A 174 -23.38 18.04 -9.38
CA MET A 174 -22.23 17.19 -9.28
C MET A 174 -20.91 17.97 -9.36
N LEU A 175 -20.76 18.89 -10.31
CA LEU A 175 -19.55 19.71 -10.43
C LEU A 175 -19.34 20.60 -9.20
N ARG A 176 -20.42 21.10 -8.59
CA ARG A 176 -20.34 21.86 -7.32
C ARG A 176 -19.96 20.97 -6.16
N ALA A 177 -20.61 19.80 -6.00
CA ALA A 177 -20.32 18.85 -4.94
C ALA A 177 -18.87 18.35 -5.00
N MET A 178 -18.36 18.04 -6.20
CA MET A 178 -16.96 17.61 -6.38
C MET A 178 -15.94 18.62 -5.89
N LYS A 179 -16.15 19.92 -6.16
CA LYS A 179 -15.23 20.96 -5.65
C LYS A 179 -15.19 20.97 -4.13
N ILE A 180 -16.34 20.76 -3.49
CA ILE A 180 -16.43 20.72 -2.01
C ILE A 180 -15.80 19.44 -1.48
N PHE A 181 -16.05 18.28 -2.11
CA PHE A 181 -15.45 17.01 -1.70
C PHE A 181 -13.93 17.02 -1.79
N ASN A 182 -13.35 17.60 -2.84
CA ASN A 182 -11.89 17.69 -2.94
C ASN A 182 -11.27 18.44 -1.75
N VAL A 183 -11.90 19.52 -1.29
CA VAL A 183 -11.48 20.24 -0.08
C VAL A 183 -11.74 19.42 1.18
N ALA A 184 -12.88 18.71 1.25
CA ALA A 184 -13.21 17.85 2.37
C ALA A 184 -12.20 16.69 2.54
N PHE A 185 -11.73 16.09 1.44
CA PHE A 185 -10.70 15.03 1.50
C PHE A 185 -9.35 15.55 2.03
N THR A 186 -8.94 16.76 1.66
CA THR A 186 -7.73 17.36 2.26
C THR A 186 -7.89 17.53 3.78
N LYS A 187 -9.08 17.98 4.24
CA LYS A 187 -9.37 18.08 5.69
C LYS A 187 -9.50 16.73 6.38
N TYR A 188 -9.89 15.70 5.67
CA TYR A 188 -9.89 14.33 6.17
C TYR A 188 -8.45 13.80 6.37
N ASP A 189 -7.54 14.12 5.45
CA ASP A 189 -6.13 13.77 5.59
C ASP A 189 -5.49 14.51 6.78
N ASP A 190 -5.80 15.81 6.99
CA ASP A 190 -5.37 16.59 8.17
C ASP A 190 -5.86 15.93 9.48
N LEU A 191 -7.11 15.49 9.53
CA LEU A 191 -7.67 14.78 10.69
C LEU A 191 -6.96 13.46 10.94
N ASN A 192 -6.76 12.65 9.90
CA ASN A 192 -6.08 11.36 10.02
C ASN A 192 -4.64 11.53 10.51
N ALA A 193 -3.90 12.52 10.00
CA ALA A 193 -2.56 12.83 10.47
C ALA A 193 -2.55 13.19 11.96
N SER A 194 -3.50 14.02 12.41
CA SER A 194 -3.63 14.40 13.83
C SER A 194 -3.96 13.20 14.72
N VAL A 195 -4.86 12.31 14.28
CA VAL A 195 -5.20 11.08 15.01
C VAL A 195 -4.01 10.13 15.08
N GLN A 196 -3.30 9.94 13.98
CA GLN A 196 -2.13 9.08 13.93
C GLN A 196 -1.00 9.59 14.83
N GLU A 197 -0.76 10.91 14.83
CA GLU A 197 0.20 11.57 15.72
C GLU A 197 -0.17 11.31 17.20
N ASN A 198 -1.43 11.55 17.57
CA ASN A 198 -1.91 11.38 18.94
C ASN A 198 -1.82 9.91 19.40
N ILE A 199 -2.29 8.94 18.58
CA ILE A 199 -2.24 7.51 18.93
C ILE A 199 -0.80 7.04 19.04
N SER A 200 0.09 7.47 18.14
CA SER A 200 1.52 7.13 18.21
C SER A 200 2.18 7.71 19.44
N GLY A 201 1.80 8.93 19.82
CA GLY A 201 2.30 9.66 20.99
C GLY A 201 1.45 9.48 22.27
N ILE A 202 0.50 8.54 22.34
CA ILE A 202 -0.48 8.47 23.42
C ILE A 202 0.14 8.37 24.82
N ARG A 203 1.30 7.70 24.93
CA ARG A 203 2.02 7.60 26.20
C ARG A 203 2.55 8.97 26.65
N VAL A 204 2.98 9.80 25.71
CA VAL A 204 3.43 11.18 25.98
C VAL A 204 2.24 12.03 26.42
N VAL A 205 1.12 11.97 25.68
CA VAL A 205 -0.12 12.69 26.03
C VAL A 205 -0.55 12.34 27.45
N LYS A 206 -0.53 11.04 27.80
CA LYS A 206 -0.88 10.55 29.13
C LYS A 206 0.11 10.98 30.22
N SER A 207 1.42 10.91 29.95
CA SER A 207 2.44 11.26 30.94
C SER A 207 2.50 12.77 31.24
N TYR A 208 2.10 13.60 30.28
CA TYR A 208 2.03 15.07 30.44
C TYR A 208 0.62 15.60 30.78
N VAL A 209 -0.37 14.70 30.94
CA VAL A 209 -1.77 15.04 31.26
C VAL A 209 -2.33 16.08 30.26
N ARG A 210 -2.13 15.83 28.95
CA ARG A 210 -2.53 16.75 27.88
C ARG A 210 -3.76 16.27 27.09
N GLU A 211 -4.58 15.39 27.65
CA GLU A 211 -5.76 14.85 27.01
C GLU A 211 -6.76 15.93 26.59
N ASP A 212 -6.99 16.93 27.44
CA ASP A 212 -7.92 18.00 27.14
C ASP A 212 -7.45 18.86 25.94
N TYR A 213 -6.17 19.15 25.86
CA TYR A 213 -5.59 19.87 24.72
C TYR A 213 -5.75 19.08 23.42
N GLU A 214 -5.45 17.79 23.44
CA GLU A 214 -5.58 16.92 22.26
C GLU A 214 -7.06 16.71 21.89
N ASN A 215 -7.97 16.63 22.85
CA ASN A 215 -9.41 16.55 22.62
C ASN A 215 -9.92 17.83 21.92
N GLU A 216 -9.47 19.02 22.34
CA GLU A 216 -9.86 20.28 21.68
C GLU A 216 -9.26 20.39 20.26
N LYS A 217 -8.00 19.97 20.05
CA LYS A 217 -7.35 19.88 18.75
C LYS A 217 -8.14 18.97 17.80
N PHE A 218 -8.49 17.76 18.27
CA PHE A 218 -9.30 16.81 17.53
C PHE A 218 -10.69 17.36 17.22
N LYS A 219 -11.38 17.95 18.20
CA LYS A 219 -12.72 18.52 18.06
C LYS A 219 -12.76 19.65 17.03
N LYS A 220 -11.72 20.48 16.97
CA LYS A 220 -11.58 21.53 15.96
C LYS A 220 -11.38 20.94 14.55
N ALA A 221 -10.50 19.95 14.40
CA ALA A 221 -10.24 19.29 13.12
C ALA A 221 -11.49 18.52 12.64
N SER A 222 -12.14 17.75 13.52
CA SER A 222 -13.39 17.03 13.26
C SER A 222 -14.53 17.98 12.91
N GLY A 223 -14.66 19.13 13.62
CA GLY A 223 -15.65 20.16 13.33
C GLY A 223 -15.47 20.79 11.95
N ASN A 224 -14.25 21.07 11.54
CA ASN A 224 -13.95 21.55 10.20
C ASN A 224 -14.35 20.54 9.13
N LEU A 225 -14.02 19.28 9.33
CA LEU A 225 -14.39 18.19 8.45
C LEU A 225 -15.91 18.02 8.37
N TYR A 226 -16.61 18.01 9.51
CA TYR A 226 -18.05 17.96 9.59
C TYR A 226 -18.72 19.07 8.76
N ASN A 227 -18.25 20.30 8.89
CA ASN A 227 -18.80 21.43 8.15
C ASN A 227 -18.62 21.29 6.63
N MET A 228 -17.48 20.73 6.17
CA MET A 228 -17.23 20.48 4.76
C MET A 228 -18.10 19.34 4.23
N PHE A 229 -18.20 18.23 4.94
CA PHE A 229 -19.08 17.12 4.54
C PHE A 229 -20.55 17.54 4.57
N LYS A 230 -20.99 18.23 5.62
CA LYS A 230 -22.35 18.78 5.69
C LYS A 230 -22.67 19.64 4.46
N LYS A 231 -21.75 20.51 4.04
CA LYS A 231 -21.93 21.36 2.85
C LYS A 231 -21.97 20.54 1.56
N ALA A 232 -21.12 19.51 1.43
CA ALA A 232 -21.11 18.62 0.28
C ALA A 232 -22.41 17.81 0.20
N GLU A 233 -22.79 17.16 1.30
CA GLU A 233 -24.00 16.34 1.40
C GLU A 233 -25.28 17.19 1.22
N SER A 234 -25.33 18.41 1.77
CA SER A 234 -26.44 19.32 1.54
C SER A 234 -26.57 19.69 0.06
N THR A 235 -25.45 19.79 -0.67
CA THR A 235 -25.50 20.05 -2.12
C THR A 235 -26.04 18.83 -2.88
N LEU A 236 -25.61 17.61 -2.49
CA LEU A 236 -26.12 16.36 -3.07
C LEU A 236 -27.57 16.07 -2.69
N ALA A 237 -27.99 16.49 -1.50
CA ALA A 237 -29.36 16.28 -1.02
C ALA A 237 -30.44 16.92 -1.94
N PHE A 238 -30.08 17.96 -2.71
CA PHE A 238 -30.97 18.52 -3.72
C PHE A 238 -31.24 17.59 -4.90
N ASN A 239 -30.39 16.58 -5.12
CA ASN A 239 -30.53 15.65 -6.24
C ASN A 239 -31.89 14.93 -6.23
N ASN A 240 -32.29 14.35 -5.10
CA ASN A 240 -33.50 13.56 -5.00
C ASN A 240 -34.80 14.43 -5.11
N PRO A 241 -34.96 15.57 -4.40
CA PRO A 241 -36.12 16.46 -4.57
C PRO A 241 -36.27 16.99 -5.99
N VAL A 242 -35.18 17.41 -6.65
CA VAL A 242 -35.23 17.90 -8.04
C VAL A 242 -35.66 16.80 -8.98
N MET A 243 -35.12 15.61 -8.83
CA MET A 243 -35.50 14.44 -9.63
C MET A 243 -36.98 14.10 -9.45
N MET A 244 -37.48 14.04 -8.20
CA MET A 244 -38.89 13.77 -7.92
C MET A 244 -39.83 14.84 -8.49
N LEU A 245 -39.45 16.12 -8.39
CA LEU A 245 -40.20 17.21 -8.98
C LEU A 245 -40.32 17.04 -10.50
N VAL A 246 -39.22 16.73 -11.18
CA VAL A 246 -39.22 16.53 -12.64
C VAL A 246 -40.02 15.27 -13.02
N ILE A 247 -39.91 14.16 -12.26
CA ILE A 247 -40.71 12.95 -12.48
C ILE A 247 -42.18 13.25 -12.38
N TYR A 248 -42.64 13.87 -11.29
CA TYR A 248 -44.06 14.19 -11.11
C TYR A 248 -44.58 15.25 -12.11
N ALA A 249 -43.76 16.23 -12.46
CA ALA A 249 -44.12 17.18 -13.51
C ALA A 249 -44.27 16.45 -14.88
N CYS A 250 -43.36 15.52 -15.19
CA CYS A 250 -43.48 14.71 -16.38
C CYS A 250 -44.73 13.81 -16.37
N ILE A 251 -45.01 13.14 -15.26
CA ILE A 251 -46.20 12.29 -15.10
C ILE A 251 -47.48 13.13 -15.27
N MET A 252 -47.56 14.30 -14.65
CA MET A 252 -48.72 15.19 -14.81
C MET A 252 -48.88 15.66 -16.25
N ALA A 253 -47.78 16.02 -16.92
CA ALA A 253 -47.82 16.41 -18.34
C ALA A 253 -48.29 15.25 -19.24
N ILE A 254 -47.77 14.05 -19.02
CA ILE A 254 -48.14 12.83 -19.75
C ILE A 254 -49.61 12.47 -19.49
N CYS A 255 -50.12 12.59 -18.26
CA CYS A 255 -51.54 12.40 -17.95
C CYS A 255 -52.41 13.40 -18.67
N TRP A 256 -52.05 14.69 -18.60
CA TRP A 256 -52.84 15.76 -19.20
C TRP A 256 -52.90 15.66 -20.74
N PHE A 257 -51.74 15.61 -21.38
CA PHE A 257 -51.70 15.50 -22.84
C PHE A 257 -52.14 14.13 -23.33
N GLY A 258 -51.83 13.05 -22.60
CA GLY A 258 -52.26 11.69 -22.91
C GLY A 258 -53.77 11.56 -22.87
N ALA A 259 -54.44 12.12 -21.85
CA ALA A 259 -55.91 12.13 -21.82
C ALA A 259 -56.50 12.89 -23.02
N LYS A 260 -55.89 14.00 -23.44
CA LYS A 260 -56.31 14.73 -24.66
C LYS A 260 -56.14 13.86 -25.91
N PHE A 261 -54.97 13.24 -26.08
CA PHE A 261 -54.70 12.36 -27.26
C PHE A 261 -55.59 11.12 -27.31
N ILE A 262 -55.98 10.59 -26.14
CA ILE A 262 -56.91 9.42 -26.08
C ILE A 262 -58.35 9.82 -26.35
N VAL A 263 -58.85 10.89 -25.68
CA VAL A 263 -60.27 11.24 -25.68
C VAL A 263 -60.65 12.11 -26.88
N VAL A 264 -59.81 13.12 -27.21
CA VAL A 264 -60.13 14.10 -28.25
C VAL A 264 -59.53 13.70 -29.59
N ASP A 265 -58.22 13.49 -29.65
CA ASP A 265 -57.50 13.28 -30.92
C ASP A 265 -57.51 11.82 -31.35
N LYS A 266 -57.80 10.87 -30.46
CA LYS A 266 -57.85 9.40 -30.69
C LYS A 266 -56.59 8.86 -31.35
N THR A 267 -55.44 9.46 -31.02
CA THR A 267 -54.11 9.09 -31.58
C THR A 267 -53.30 8.24 -30.64
N LEU A 268 -53.73 8.01 -29.39
CA LEU A 268 -53.03 7.23 -28.37
C LEU A 268 -53.99 6.24 -27.72
N GLN A 269 -53.53 5.04 -27.37
CA GLN A 269 -54.28 4.01 -26.65
C GLN A 269 -53.93 4.00 -25.16
N ILE A 270 -54.75 3.35 -24.30
CA ILE A 270 -54.55 3.31 -22.84
C ILE A 270 -53.31 2.53 -22.47
N GLY A 271 -53.06 1.42 -23.15
CA GLY A 271 -51.87 0.61 -22.95
C GLY A 271 -50.58 1.31 -23.37
N GLU A 272 -50.62 2.05 -24.48
CA GLU A 272 -49.55 2.91 -24.93
C GLU A 272 -49.19 3.98 -23.87
N LEU A 273 -50.18 4.66 -23.27
CA LEU A 273 -49.97 5.61 -22.18
C LEU A 273 -49.30 4.94 -20.98
N THR A 274 -49.71 3.72 -20.61
CA THR A 274 -49.13 2.94 -19.50
C THR A 274 -47.67 2.61 -19.76
N SER A 275 -47.33 2.24 -21.01
CA SER A 275 -45.94 1.96 -21.39
C SER A 275 -45.05 3.21 -21.30
N LEU A 276 -45.54 4.38 -21.68
CA LEU A 276 -44.84 5.66 -21.55
C LEU A 276 -44.47 5.96 -20.09
N PHE A 277 -45.37 5.71 -19.12
CA PHE A 277 -45.02 5.84 -17.70
C PHE A 277 -43.86 4.96 -17.30
N SER A 278 -43.87 3.71 -17.76
CA SER A 278 -42.77 2.76 -17.44
C SER A 278 -41.43 3.22 -18.02
N TYR A 279 -41.42 3.72 -19.25
CA TYR A 279 -40.20 4.24 -19.88
C TYR A 279 -39.69 5.51 -19.20
N VAL A 280 -40.58 6.43 -18.79
CA VAL A 280 -40.20 7.63 -18.01
C VAL A 280 -39.50 7.23 -16.72
N MET A 281 -40.13 6.32 -15.96
CA MET A 281 -39.55 5.85 -14.68
C MET A 281 -38.19 5.16 -14.89
N GLY A 282 -38.08 4.29 -15.87
CA GLY A 282 -36.83 3.58 -16.19
C GLY A 282 -35.70 4.54 -16.59
N SER A 283 -36.00 5.56 -17.40
CA SER A 283 -35.03 6.57 -17.82
C SER A 283 -34.56 7.45 -16.66
N MET A 284 -35.49 7.88 -15.79
CA MET A 284 -35.15 8.70 -14.62
C MET A 284 -34.27 7.94 -13.62
N MET A 285 -34.59 6.65 -13.36
CA MET A 285 -33.75 5.77 -12.54
C MET A 285 -32.35 5.60 -13.14
N SER A 286 -32.25 5.48 -14.45
CA SER A 286 -30.97 5.36 -15.16
C SER A 286 -30.12 6.64 -15.03
N LEU A 287 -30.72 7.81 -15.08
CA LEU A 287 -30.03 9.08 -14.84
C LEU A 287 -29.48 9.18 -13.41
N MET A 288 -30.26 8.73 -12.42
CA MET A 288 -29.82 8.66 -11.03
C MET A 288 -28.61 7.72 -10.86
N MET A 289 -28.67 6.54 -11.50
CA MET A 289 -27.54 5.59 -11.50
C MET A 289 -26.29 6.20 -12.12
N LEU A 290 -26.40 6.92 -13.24
CA LEU A 290 -25.28 7.62 -13.87
C LEU A 290 -24.65 8.66 -12.93
N SER A 291 -25.46 9.41 -12.21
CA SER A 291 -24.99 10.37 -11.20
C SER A 291 -24.16 9.66 -10.11
N MET A 292 -24.68 8.56 -9.56
CA MET A 292 -23.99 7.79 -8.52
C MET A 292 -22.65 7.19 -9.01
N ILE A 293 -22.62 6.62 -10.22
CA ILE A 293 -21.42 6.07 -10.82
C ILE A 293 -20.34 7.13 -10.98
N PHE A 294 -20.70 8.31 -11.44
CA PHE A 294 -19.76 9.40 -11.65
C PHE A 294 -19.06 9.81 -10.34
N VAL A 295 -19.80 9.93 -9.24
CA VAL A 295 -19.23 10.19 -7.91
C VAL A 295 -18.24 9.10 -7.54
N MET A 296 -18.62 7.84 -7.70
CA MET A 296 -17.80 6.71 -7.29
C MET A 296 -16.53 6.57 -8.13
N ILE A 297 -16.62 6.77 -9.45
CA ILE A 297 -15.43 6.79 -10.32
C ILE A 297 -14.47 7.90 -9.88
N THR A 298 -15.01 9.09 -9.59
CA THR A 298 -14.19 10.22 -9.18
C THR A 298 -13.45 9.95 -7.87
N MET A 299 -14.12 9.37 -6.87
CA MET A 299 -13.47 8.96 -5.62
C MET A 299 -12.38 7.91 -5.85
N SER A 300 -12.57 7.04 -6.83
CA SER A 300 -11.60 5.98 -7.15
C SER A 300 -10.39 6.46 -7.94
N VAL A 301 -10.46 7.63 -8.62
CA VAL A 301 -9.33 8.18 -9.40
C VAL A 301 -8.09 8.40 -8.53
N ALA A 302 -8.25 8.88 -7.31
CA ALA A 302 -7.14 9.06 -6.37
C ALA A 302 -6.47 7.73 -6.04
N SER A 303 -7.25 6.68 -5.74
CA SER A 303 -6.75 5.33 -5.49
C SER A 303 -6.05 4.73 -6.73
N MET A 304 -6.63 4.93 -7.93
CA MET A 304 -6.00 4.52 -9.20
C MET A 304 -4.63 5.18 -9.41
N ARG A 305 -4.50 6.46 -9.06
CA ARG A 305 -3.24 7.20 -9.17
C ARG A 305 -2.19 6.62 -8.22
N ARG A 306 -2.52 6.43 -6.94
CA ARG A 306 -1.60 5.85 -5.94
C ARG A 306 -1.14 4.44 -6.29
N ILE A 307 -2.04 3.59 -6.80
CA ILE A 307 -1.67 2.25 -7.29
C ILE A 307 -0.73 2.35 -8.50
N THR A 308 -1.03 3.25 -9.44
CA THR A 308 -0.21 3.44 -10.65
C THR A 308 1.19 3.93 -10.31
N GLU A 309 1.36 4.76 -9.27
CA GLU A 309 2.66 5.17 -8.76
C GLU A 309 3.49 3.96 -8.33
N VAL A 310 2.92 3.06 -7.51
CA VAL A 310 3.61 1.83 -7.09
C VAL A 310 3.95 0.92 -8.27
N LEU A 311 3.03 0.75 -9.24
CA LEU A 311 3.26 -0.12 -10.40
C LEU A 311 4.32 0.42 -11.37
N ARG A 312 4.54 1.74 -11.40
CA ARG A 312 5.52 2.40 -12.28
C ARG A 312 6.86 2.64 -11.63
N GLU A 313 6.91 2.58 -10.31
CA GLU A 313 8.15 2.79 -9.59
C GLU A 313 9.16 1.70 -9.98
N GLN A 314 10.36 2.12 -10.28
CA GLN A 314 11.48 1.22 -10.61
C GLN A 314 12.51 1.27 -9.48
N PRO A 315 13.16 0.15 -9.18
CA PRO A 315 14.27 0.15 -8.21
C PRO A 315 15.38 1.07 -8.71
N ASP A 316 15.93 1.86 -7.77
CA ASP A 316 17.04 2.76 -8.07
C ASP A 316 18.37 2.02 -8.27
N LEU A 317 18.45 0.80 -7.71
CA LEU A 317 19.63 -0.07 -7.83
C LEU A 317 19.47 -0.92 -9.09
N ALA A 318 20.32 -0.67 -10.07
CA ALA A 318 20.38 -1.47 -11.29
C ALA A 318 21.32 -2.67 -11.11
N GLU A 319 20.90 -3.83 -11.61
CA GLU A 319 21.80 -4.98 -11.74
C GLU A 319 22.78 -4.73 -12.89
N PRO A 320 24.06 -5.10 -12.74
CA PRO A 320 25.05 -4.96 -13.80
C PRO A 320 24.76 -5.93 -14.96
N PHE A 321 25.23 -5.58 -16.15
CA PHE A 321 25.03 -6.42 -17.35
C PHE A 321 25.73 -7.78 -17.25
N ALA A 322 26.89 -7.85 -16.58
CA ALA A 322 27.66 -9.05 -16.33
C ALA A 322 28.01 -9.10 -14.83
N PRO A 323 27.09 -9.61 -13.97
CA PRO A 323 27.29 -9.61 -12.54
C PRO A 323 28.43 -10.55 -12.12
N VAL A 324 29.21 -10.11 -11.14
CA VAL A 324 30.27 -10.92 -10.52
C VAL A 324 29.65 -11.75 -9.39
N GLU A 325 29.88 -13.07 -9.42
CA GLU A 325 29.43 -14.03 -8.42
C GLU A 325 30.61 -14.72 -7.69
N LEU A 326 31.77 -14.06 -7.63
CA LEU A 326 32.95 -14.56 -6.93
C LEU A 326 33.56 -13.45 -6.08
N MET A 327 33.78 -13.71 -4.81
CA MET A 327 34.47 -12.82 -3.87
C MET A 327 35.79 -13.47 -3.44
N SER A 328 36.88 -12.76 -3.65
CA SER A 328 38.22 -13.30 -3.33
C SER A 328 38.50 -13.33 -1.83
N ASN A 329 38.05 -12.31 -1.11
CA ASN A 329 38.27 -12.14 0.34
C ASN A 329 37.27 -11.09 0.89
N GLY A 330 37.31 -10.85 2.20
CA GLY A 330 36.44 -9.88 2.88
C GLY A 330 37.05 -8.48 3.06
N SER A 331 38.03 -8.07 2.22
CA SER A 331 38.55 -6.68 2.30
C SER A 331 37.51 -5.66 1.84
N ILE A 332 37.60 -4.44 2.38
CA ILE A 332 36.66 -3.36 2.02
C ILE A 332 37.45 -2.09 1.78
N ASP A 333 37.16 -1.43 0.65
CA ASP A 333 37.79 -0.19 0.27
C ASP A 333 36.73 0.87 -0.03
N PHE A 334 36.85 2.02 0.61
CA PHE A 334 36.13 3.24 0.30
C PHE A 334 37.10 4.22 -0.35
N ASP A 335 36.86 4.58 -1.61
CA ASP A 335 37.70 5.47 -2.39
C ASP A 335 36.94 6.76 -2.67
N ASN A 336 37.26 7.85 -1.98
CA ASN A 336 36.67 9.19 -2.14
C ASN A 336 35.13 9.17 -2.20
N VAL A 337 34.49 8.55 -1.20
CA VAL A 337 33.05 8.31 -1.21
C VAL A 337 32.29 9.52 -0.70
N HIS A 338 31.30 9.96 -1.51
CA HIS A 338 30.31 10.97 -1.15
C HIS A 338 28.92 10.33 -1.24
N PHE A 339 28.08 10.56 -0.22
CA PHE A 339 26.78 9.95 -0.15
C PHE A 339 25.69 10.89 0.41
N ARG A 340 24.54 10.85 -0.23
CA ARG A 340 23.26 11.47 0.23
C ARG A 340 22.09 10.54 -0.07
N TYR A 341 21.09 10.53 0.83
CA TYR A 341 19.90 9.70 0.65
C TYR A 341 19.01 10.17 -0.50
N HIS A 342 18.90 11.47 -0.71
CA HIS A 342 18.12 12.04 -1.82
C HIS A 342 19.06 12.76 -2.80
N LYS A 343 18.96 12.42 -4.08
CA LYS A 343 19.78 13.02 -5.16
C LYS A 343 19.62 14.55 -5.25
N THR A 344 18.49 15.08 -4.77
CA THR A 344 18.16 16.51 -4.77
C THR A 344 18.55 17.23 -3.47
N SER A 345 19.03 16.53 -2.46
CA SER A 345 19.49 17.15 -1.21
C SER A 345 20.81 17.88 -1.44
N GLU A 346 20.95 19.09 -0.90
CA GLU A 346 22.22 19.84 -0.92
C GLU A 346 23.21 19.30 0.11
N GLU A 347 22.72 18.74 1.22
CA GLU A 347 23.54 18.21 2.31
C GLU A 347 23.98 16.78 2.03
N GLU A 348 25.29 16.52 2.17
CA GLU A 348 25.87 15.19 2.13
C GLU A 348 25.85 14.56 3.54
N VAL A 349 25.54 13.29 3.58
CA VAL A 349 25.57 12.50 4.82
C VAL A 349 26.97 11.93 5.07
N LEU A 350 27.69 11.65 3.99
CA LEU A 350 29.09 11.24 4.02
C LEU A 350 29.85 12.05 2.98
N THR A 351 31.01 12.56 3.36
CA THR A 351 31.86 13.43 2.54
C THR A 351 33.30 12.97 2.61
N ASP A 352 33.92 12.72 1.44
CA ASP A 352 35.34 12.39 1.29
C ASP A 352 35.76 11.20 2.19
N ILE A 353 34.99 10.12 2.18
CA ILE A 353 35.34 8.92 2.94
C ILE A 353 36.40 8.13 2.19
N ASN A 354 37.55 7.99 2.82
CA ASN A 354 38.67 7.17 2.38
C ASN A 354 39.06 6.19 3.50
N LEU A 355 38.79 4.88 3.29
CA LEU A 355 39.02 3.86 4.31
C LEU A 355 39.36 2.53 3.67
N HIS A 356 40.43 1.90 4.11
CA HIS A 356 40.84 0.58 3.72
C HIS A 356 40.78 -0.39 4.91
N ILE A 357 40.03 -1.50 4.78
CA ILE A 357 39.84 -2.54 5.78
C ILE A 357 40.38 -3.87 5.20
N LYS A 358 41.26 -4.50 5.93
CA LYS A 358 41.87 -5.79 5.53
C LYS A 358 40.88 -6.94 5.77
N SER A 359 41.00 -7.98 4.97
CA SER A 359 40.22 -9.22 5.19
C SER A 359 40.52 -9.83 6.57
N GLY A 360 39.46 -10.20 7.30
CA GLY A 360 39.54 -10.78 8.65
C GLY A 360 39.69 -9.74 9.77
N GLU A 361 39.91 -8.48 9.44
CA GLU A 361 40.08 -7.39 10.42
C GLU A 361 38.76 -7.08 11.16
N THR A 362 38.87 -6.72 12.43
CA THR A 362 37.75 -6.24 13.24
C THR A 362 37.84 -4.72 13.36
N ILE A 363 36.88 -4.00 12.81
CA ILE A 363 36.79 -2.53 12.85
C ILE A 363 35.68 -2.11 13.79
N GLY A 364 36.02 -1.25 14.75
CA GLY A 364 35.05 -0.50 15.52
C GLY A 364 34.70 0.83 14.84
N ILE A 365 33.42 1.23 14.82
CA ILE A 365 33.01 2.55 14.34
C ILE A 365 32.28 3.28 15.47
N ILE A 366 32.79 4.46 15.84
CA ILE A 366 32.24 5.28 16.91
C ILE A 366 32.08 6.73 16.44
N GLY A 367 31.22 7.49 17.11
CA GLY A 367 30.96 8.90 16.79
C GLY A 367 29.60 9.34 17.31
N GLY A 368 29.30 10.61 17.20
CA GLY A 368 28.07 11.23 17.65
C GLY A 368 26.81 10.64 16.97
N THR A 369 25.63 10.91 17.52
CA THR A 369 24.36 10.54 16.88
C THR A 369 24.17 11.36 15.61
N GLY A 370 23.84 10.70 14.50
CA GLY A 370 23.64 11.39 13.22
C GLY A 370 24.90 11.58 12.36
N CYS A 371 26.12 11.24 12.83
CA CYS A 371 27.36 11.44 12.08
C CYS A 371 27.57 10.49 10.87
N GLY A 372 26.59 9.65 10.50
CA GLY A 372 26.66 8.85 9.27
C GLY A 372 27.12 7.39 9.44
N LYS A 373 27.28 6.83 10.65
CA LYS A 373 27.76 5.45 10.90
C LYS A 373 26.96 4.39 10.17
N THR A 374 25.64 4.35 10.37
CA THR A 374 24.72 3.43 9.68
C THR A 374 24.75 3.64 8.17
N SER A 375 24.85 4.89 7.71
CA SER A 375 24.95 5.19 6.27
C SER A 375 26.19 4.59 5.65
N LEU A 376 27.33 4.67 6.32
CA LEU A 376 28.60 4.10 5.86
C LEU A 376 28.50 2.58 5.63
N VAL A 377 27.98 1.84 6.60
CA VAL A 377 27.89 0.38 6.49
C VAL A 377 26.82 -0.09 5.52
N ASN A 378 25.74 0.69 5.32
CA ASN A 378 24.70 0.38 4.34
C ASN A 378 25.22 0.40 2.89
N LEU A 379 26.31 1.12 2.62
CA LEU A 379 26.95 1.15 1.29
C LEU A 379 27.69 -0.15 0.99
N ILE A 380 28.23 -0.85 2.01
CA ILE A 380 28.99 -2.11 1.84
C ILE A 380 28.09 -3.23 1.31
N SER A 381 26.88 -3.34 1.84
CA SER A 381 25.88 -4.33 1.39
C SER A 381 25.03 -3.82 0.21
N ARG A 382 25.41 -2.68 -0.37
CA ARG A 382 24.70 -2.01 -1.46
C ARG A 382 23.20 -1.89 -1.20
N LEU A 383 22.83 -1.35 -0.02
CA LEU A 383 21.45 -0.94 0.24
C LEU A 383 21.13 0.40 -0.45
N TYR A 384 22.17 1.20 -0.70
CA TYR A 384 22.17 2.44 -1.48
C TYR A 384 23.42 2.50 -2.35
N ASP A 385 23.37 3.23 -3.46
CA ASP A 385 24.52 3.51 -4.32
C ASP A 385 25.13 4.89 -3.98
N VAL A 386 26.46 4.98 -4.02
CA VAL A 386 27.18 6.23 -3.84
C VAL A 386 27.01 7.18 -5.04
N GLN A 387 27.01 8.49 -4.80
CA GLN A 387 26.96 9.51 -5.87
C GLN A 387 28.32 9.76 -6.47
N GLN A 388 29.40 9.77 -5.66
CA GLN A 388 30.79 9.91 -6.10
C GLN A 388 31.67 8.90 -5.38
N GLY A 389 32.79 8.57 -5.96
CA GLY A 389 33.71 7.56 -5.45
C GLY A 389 33.26 6.14 -5.73
N SER A 390 33.90 5.18 -5.08
CA SER A 390 33.59 3.74 -5.19
C SER A 390 33.68 3.04 -3.83
N VAL A 391 32.85 2.01 -3.65
CA VAL A 391 32.94 1.08 -2.53
C VAL A 391 33.23 -0.29 -3.09
N LYS A 392 34.34 -0.90 -2.65
CA LYS A 392 34.75 -2.24 -3.13
C LYS A 392 34.75 -3.23 -1.98
N VAL A 393 34.35 -4.46 -2.27
CA VAL A 393 34.45 -5.60 -1.36
C VAL A 393 35.22 -6.70 -2.08
N GLY A 394 36.27 -7.24 -1.45
CA GLY A 394 37.14 -8.24 -2.10
C GLY A 394 37.84 -7.71 -3.36
N GLY A 395 38.02 -6.38 -3.46
CA GLY A 395 38.66 -5.72 -4.60
C GLY A 395 37.72 -5.40 -5.78
N VAL A 396 36.44 -5.79 -5.73
CA VAL A 396 35.44 -5.54 -6.79
C VAL A 396 34.43 -4.51 -6.31
N ASP A 397 34.02 -3.55 -7.15
CA ASP A 397 33.01 -2.55 -6.83
C ASP A 397 31.68 -3.24 -6.49
N VAL A 398 31.01 -2.79 -5.43
CA VAL A 398 29.71 -3.36 -5.01
C VAL A 398 28.65 -3.25 -6.10
N LYS A 399 28.80 -2.33 -7.05
CA LYS A 399 27.90 -2.15 -8.19
C LYS A 399 28.03 -3.24 -9.25
N ASP A 400 29.16 -3.93 -9.29
CA ASP A 400 29.46 -4.96 -10.30
C ASP A 400 29.07 -6.37 -9.84
N TYR A 401 28.75 -6.56 -8.56
CA TYR A 401 28.29 -7.83 -8.03
C TYR A 401 26.83 -8.13 -8.39
N ASP A 402 26.51 -9.45 -8.53
CA ASP A 402 25.14 -9.92 -8.32
C ASP A 402 24.67 -9.52 -6.92
N MET A 403 23.48 -8.90 -6.84
CA MET A 403 23.00 -8.32 -5.58
C MET A 403 22.71 -9.39 -4.52
N LYS A 404 22.21 -10.57 -4.94
CA LYS A 404 21.95 -11.67 -4.04
C LYS A 404 23.26 -12.24 -3.52
N PHE A 405 24.21 -12.49 -4.41
CA PHE A 405 25.52 -12.97 -4.05
C PHE A 405 26.23 -12.02 -3.07
N LEU A 406 26.29 -10.72 -3.38
CA LEU A 406 26.90 -9.73 -2.49
C LEU A 406 26.28 -9.78 -1.08
N ARG A 407 24.94 -9.77 -0.99
CA ARG A 407 24.22 -9.79 0.28
C ARG A 407 24.27 -11.13 0.99
N ASP A 408 24.63 -12.22 0.32
CA ASP A 408 24.93 -13.50 0.95
C ASP A 408 26.34 -13.49 1.56
N GLN A 409 27.29 -12.78 0.94
CA GLN A 409 28.66 -12.63 1.46
C GLN A 409 28.81 -11.51 2.50
N VAL A 410 27.92 -10.49 2.47
CA VAL A 410 27.91 -9.37 3.42
C VAL A 410 26.65 -9.45 4.28
N SER A 411 26.80 -9.95 5.50
CA SER A 411 25.69 -10.11 6.44
C SER A 411 25.57 -8.89 7.36
N VAL A 412 24.36 -8.37 7.52
CA VAL A 412 24.11 -7.18 8.33
C VAL A 412 23.09 -7.49 9.44
N VAL A 413 23.45 -7.18 10.67
CA VAL A 413 22.51 -7.12 11.81
C VAL A 413 22.14 -5.65 12.00
N LEU A 414 20.92 -5.31 11.64
CA LEU A 414 20.42 -3.93 11.67
C LEU A 414 20.17 -3.46 13.10
N GLN A 415 20.25 -2.15 13.34
CA GLN A 415 19.93 -1.52 14.61
C GLN A 415 18.51 -1.89 15.11
N LYS A 416 17.52 -1.89 14.21
CA LYS A 416 16.16 -2.31 14.51
C LYS A 416 15.97 -3.79 14.21
N ASN A 417 16.14 -4.61 15.24
CA ASN A 417 16.00 -6.07 15.14
C ASN A 417 14.54 -6.49 14.98
N VAL A 418 14.23 -7.19 13.89
CA VAL A 418 12.89 -7.69 13.58
C VAL A 418 12.90 -9.21 13.49
N LEU A 419 12.00 -9.85 14.23
CA LEU A 419 11.69 -11.26 14.10
C LEU A 419 10.33 -11.45 13.44
N PHE A 420 10.22 -12.49 12.62
CA PHE A 420 8.98 -12.86 11.96
C PHE A 420 8.18 -13.84 12.82
N SER A 421 6.87 -13.89 12.64
CA SER A 421 6.04 -14.93 13.26
C SER A 421 6.41 -16.31 12.72
N GLY A 422 6.56 -17.27 13.61
CA GLY A 422 7.04 -18.63 13.34
C GLY A 422 7.91 -19.11 14.49
N THR A 423 8.53 -20.26 14.37
CA THR A 423 9.42 -20.79 15.40
C THR A 423 10.76 -20.04 15.45
N ILE A 424 11.53 -20.22 16.50
CA ILE A 424 12.93 -19.72 16.56
C ILE A 424 13.73 -20.33 15.40
N LEU A 425 13.58 -21.62 15.11
CA LEU A 425 14.22 -22.28 13.96
C LEU A 425 13.86 -21.63 12.63
N ASP A 426 12.58 -21.32 12.41
CA ASP A 426 12.14 -20.62 11.20
C ASP A 426 12.83 -19.26 11.07
N ASN A 427 12.94 -18.52 12.18
CA ASN A 427 13.64 -17.26 12.21
C ASN A 427 15.14 -17.37 11.94
N LEU A 428 15.79 -18.40 12.42
CA LEU A 428 17.22 -18.68 12.17
C LEU A 428 17.47 -19.06 10.71
N ARG A 429 16.60 -19.88 10.11
CA ARG A 429 16.67 -20.32 8.71
C ARG A 429 16.49 -19.20 7.69
N TRP A 430 16.07 -17.99 8.10
CA TRP A 430 16.21 -16.81 7.23
C TRP A 430 17.67 -16.49 6.87
N GLY A 431 18.63 -16.90 7.69
CA GLY A 431 20.04 -16.80 7.36
C GLY A 431 20.50 -17.84 6.32
N ASN A 432 20.03 -19.08 6.46
CA ASN A 432 20.25 -20.18 5.53
C ASN A 432 19.08 -21.15 5.64
N GLU A 433 18.25 -21.23 4.59
CA GLU A 433 17.03 -22.07 4.57
C GLU A 433 17.33 -23.56 4.68
N ASN A 434 18.54 -24.00 4.26
CA ASN A 434 18.98 -25.38 4.30
C ASN A 434 19.77 -25.73 5.59
N ALA A 435 19.87 -24.80 6.55
CA ALA A 435 20.60 -25.05 7.79
C ALA A 435 19.95 -26.17 8.60
N THR A 436 20.78 -27.10 9.05
CA THR A 436 20.35 -28.17 9.96
C THR A 436 20.01 -27.58 11.34
N GLU A 437 19.34 -28.35 12.18
CA GLU A 437 19.05 -27.92 13.54
C GLU A 437 20.33 -27.74 14.36
N GLU A 438 21.32 -28.63 14.16
CA GLU A 438 22.62 -28.56 14.81
C GLU A 438 23.38 -27.29 14.43
N GLU A 439 23.39 -26.89 13.14
CA GLU A 439 24.01 -25.63 12.70
C GLU A 439 23.28 -24.40 13.32
N CYS A 440 21.97 -24.45 13.43
CA CYS A 440 21.18 -23.41 14.11
C CYS A 440 21.54 -23.29 15.60
N ILE A 441 21.67 -24.43 16.29
CA ILE A 441 22.07 -24.48 17.70
C ILE A 441 23.50 -23.95 17.86
N GLU A 442 24.42 -24.32 16.98
CA GLU A 442 25.81 -23.86 17.02
C GLU A 442 25.91 -22.34 16.83
N ALA A 443 25.19 -21.77 15.86
CA ALA A 443 25.12 -20.33 15.64
C ALA A 443 24.52 -19.61 16.87
N CYS A 444 23.52 -20.20 17.53
CA CYS A 444 22.95 -19.67 18.75
C CYS A 444 23.94 -19.70 19.93
N LYS A 445 24.79 -20.72 20.03
CA LYS A 445 25.87 -20.76 21.03
C LYS A 445 26.88 -19.64 20.81
N TRP A 446 27.27 -19.38 19.56
CA TRP A 446 28.17 -18.25 19.24
C TRP A 446 27.58 -16.88 19.55
N ALA A 447 26.25 -16.74 19.38
CA ALA A 447 25.52 -15.54 19.72
C ALA A 447 25.04 -15.49 21.19
N CYS A 448 25.43 -16.46 22.04
CA CYS A 448 24.94 -16.63 23.42
C CYS A 448 23.40 -16.66 23.53
N ALA A 449 22.72 -17.13 22.48
CA ALA A 449 21.27 -17.23 22.44
C ALA A 449 20.74 -18.55 23.03
N ASP A 450 21.51 -19.62 22.97
CA ASP A 450 21.18 -20.94 23.48
C ASP A 450 20.84 -20.94 24.98
N GLU A 451 21.55 -20.12 25.80
CA GLU A 451 21.34 -20.01 27.24
C GLU A 451 19.88 -19.68 27.64
N PHE A 452 19.19 -18.83 26.86
CA PHE A 452 17.78 -18.52 27.15
C PHE A 452 16.81 -19.36 26.34
N ILE A 453 17.19 -19.81 25.13
CA ILE A 453 16.34 -20.66 24.29
C ILE A 453 16.09 -22.02 25.00
N GLU A 454 17.11 -22.61 25.60
CA GLU A 454 16.99 -23.86 26.36
C GLU A 454 16.07 -23.76 27.59
N ARG A 455 15.78 -22.54 28.08
CA ARG A 455 14.85 -22.29 29.19
C ARG A 455 13.40 -22.19 28.74
N PHE A 456 13.12 -22.05 27.44
CA PHE A 456 11.76 -22.07 26.95
C PHE A 456 11.19 -23.49 26.95
N PRO A 457 9.87 -23.67 27.23
CA PRO A 457 9.24 -25.00 27.24
C PRO A 457 9.47 -25.76 25.93
N ASP A 458 9.32 -25.09 24.80
CA ASP A 458 9.43 -25.68 23.46
C ASP A 458 10.81 -25.42 22.82
N LYS A 459 11.78 -24.89 23.60
CA LYS A 459 13.16 -24.61 23.15
C LYS A 459 13.20 -23.90 21.79
N TYR A 460 13.88 -24.48 20.80
CA TYR A 460 14.00 -23.92 19.44
C TYR A 460 12.70 -23.93 18.65
N ASN A 461 11.70 -24.73 19.06
CA ASN A 461 10.37 -24.74 18.47
C ASN A 461 9.42 -23.69 19.10
N THR A 462 9.90 -22.90 20.06
CA THR A 462 9.13 -21.81 20.65
C THR A 462 8.67 -20.85 19.57
N VAL A 463 7.36 -20.56 19.55
CA VAL A 463 6.76 -19.66 18.56
C VAL A 463 7.05 -18.21 18.93
N ILE A 464 7.60 -17.48 18.00
CA ILE A 464 7.81 -16.03 18.06
C ILE A 464 6.58 -15.34 17.50
N GLU A 465 6.01 -14.41 18.26
CA GLU A 465 4.92 -13.57 17.80
C GLU A 465 5.41 -12.52 16.81
N ARG A 466 4.47 -11.90 16.08
CA ARG A 466 4.78 -10.88 15.07
C ARG A 466 5.61 -9.74 15.67
N GLY A 467 6.81 -9.52 15.09
CA GLY A 467 7.77 -8.52 15.59
C GLY A 467 8.49 -8.92 16.87
N GLY A 468 8.33 -10.17 17.34
CA GLY A 468 9.01 -10.68 18.54
C GLY A 468 8.52 -10.03 19.83
N THR A 469 7.22 -9.76 19.96
CA THR A 469 6.65 -9.09 21.15
C THR A 469 6.79 -9.92 22.42
N ASN A 470 6.91 -11.23 22.30
CA ASN A 470 7.06 -12.20 23.40
C ASN A 470 8.52 -12.49 23.79
N VAL A 471 9.51 -11.78 23.23
CA VAL A 471 10.92 -11.89 23.60
C VAL A 471 11.52 -10.52 23.91
N SER A 472 12.53 -10.50 24.82
CA SER A 472 13.17 -9.24 25.20
C SER A 472 14.05 -8.66 24.06
N GLY A 473 14.40 -7.36 24.14
CA GLY A 473 15.26 -6.70 23.17
C GLY A 473 16.60 -7.41 22.98
N GLY A 474 17.28 -7.77 24.07
CA GLY A 474 18.55 -8.51 24.02
C GLY A 474 18.41 -9.95 23.48
N GLN A 475 17.28 -10.62 23.71
CA GLN A 475 16.99 -11.92 23.12
C GLN A 475 16.79 -11.79 21.60
N LYS A 476 16.04 -10.78 21.13
CA LYS A 476 15.89 -10.48 19.69
C LYS A 476 17.24 -10.25 19.02
N GLN A 477 18.09 -9.43 19.63
CA GLN A 477 19.41 -9.12 19.09
C GLN A 477 20.24 -10.38 18.93
N ARG A 478 20.31 -11.23 19.95
CA ARG A 478 21.07 -12.49 19.90
C ARG A 478 20.56 -13.46 18.85
N ILE A 479 19.23 -13.59 18.67
CA ILE A 479 18.65 -14.40 17.57
C ILE A 479 19.02 -13.80 16.21
N CYS A 480 18.98 -12.47 16.03
CA CYS A 480 19.37 -11.82 14.78
C CYS A 480 20.88 -11.97 14.48
N ILE A 481 21.73 -11.95 15.51
CA ILE A 481 23.17 -12.24 15.37
C ILE A 481 23.36 -13.70 14.92
N ALA A 482 22.70 -14.67 15.56
CA ALA A 482 22.77 -16.08 15.16
C ALA A 482 22.29 -16.29 13.71
N ARG A 483 21.21 -15.62 13.31
CA ARG A 483 20.72 -15.60 11.92
C ARG A 483 21.78 -15.10 10.92
N ALA A 484 22.50 -14.04 11.27
CA ALA A 484 23.55 -13.48 10.43
C ALA A 484 24.76 -14.42 10.31
N LEU A 485 25.12 -15.13 11.39
CA LEU A 485 26.23 -16.09 11.43
C LEU A 485 25.96 -17.33 10.59
N LEU A 486 24.71 -17.78 10.49
CA LEU A 486 24.32 -18.93 9.65
C LEU A 486 24.61 -18.76 8.16
N LYS A 487 24.74 -17.52 7.69
CA LYS A 487 25.18 -17.23 6.31
C LYS A 487 26.65 -17.58 6.07
N LYS A 488 27.48 -17.73 7.13
CA LYS A 488 28.93 -17.87 7.05
C LYS A 488 29.57 -16.79 6.16
N PRO A 489 29.30 -15.49 6.41
CA PRO A 489 29.65 -14.41 5.50
C PRO A 489 31.13 -14.09 5.49
N ALA A 490 31.62 -13.51 4.37
CA ALA A 490 32.97 -12.93 4.30
C ALA A 490 33.09 -11.63 5.12
N VAL A 491 31.96 -10.86 5.22
CA VAL A 491 31.86 -9.62 6.00
C VAL A 491 30.64 -9.66 6.90
N LEU A 492 30.82 -9.42 8.20
CA LEU A 492 29.75 -9.32 9.19
C LEU A 492 29.66 -7.88 9.71
N ILE A 493 28.52 -7.26 9.57
CA ILE A 493 28.23 -5.89 10.04
C ILE A 493 27.25 -5.96 11.21
N LEU A 494 27.61 -5.34 12.32
CA LEU A 494 26.81 -5.22 13.53
C LEU A 494 26.50 -3.73 13.77
N ASP A 495 25.29 -3.26 13.36
CA ASP A 495 24.89 -1.88 13.52
C ASP A 495 24.15 -1.70 14.85
N ASP A 496 24.84 -1.23 15.88
CA ASP A 496 24.36 -1.03 17.26
C ASP A 496 23.56 -2.24 17.81
N SER A 497 23.93 -3.43 17.33
CA SER A 497 23.14 -4.65 17.54
C SER A 497 23.43 -5.37 18.85
N THR A 498 24.24 -4.78 19.73
CA THR A 498 24.49 -5.28 21.10
C THR A 498 24.06 -4.27 22.18
N SER A 499 23.46 -3.16 21.81
CA SER A 499 23.08 -2.08 22.73
C SER A 499 22.06 -2.50 23.82
N ALA A 500 21.20 -3.49 23.52
CA ALA A 500 20.25 -4.07 24.47
C ALA A 500 20.76 -5.34 25.15
N VAL A 501 22.00 -5.74 24.88
CA VAL A 501 22.69 -6.87 25.53
C VAL A 501 23.55 -6.32 26.66
N ASP A 502 23.63 -7.05 27.76
CA ASP A 502 24.52 -6.68 28.88
C ASP A 502 25.99 -6.80 28.49
N THR A 503 26.85 -6.01 29.13
CA THR A 503 28.28 -5.89 28.80
C THR A 503 29.02 -7.24 28.88
N ALA A 504 28.65 -8.11 29.84
CA ALA A 504 29.30 -9.41 30.00
C ALA A 504 28.94 -10.35 28.84
N THR A 505 27.70 -10.37 28.42
CA THR A 505 27.25 -11.16 27.26
C THR A 505 27.82 -10.60 25.95
N ASP A 506 27.88 -9.26 25.76
CA ASP A 506 28.52 -8.65 24.60
C ASP A 506 30.00 -9.04 24.48
N ALA A 507 30.74 -9.04 25.58
CA ALA A 507 32.13 -9.49 25.63
C ALA A 507 32.27 -10.98 25.23
N LYS A 508 31.36 -11.87 25.69
CA LYS A 508 31.33 -13.29 25.30
C LYS A 508 31.06 -13.43 23.80
N ILE A 509 30.12 -12.69 23.23
CA ILE A 509 29.80 -12.71 21.79
C ILE A 509 31.02 -12.29 20.98
N ARG A 510 31.71 -11.22 21.35
CA ARG A 510 32.93 -10.74 20.68
C ARG A 510 34.08 -11.75 20.79
N ALA A 511 34.23 -12.40 21.95
CA ALA A 511 35.22 -13.49 22.13
C ALA A 511 34.89 -14.72 21.24
N ALA A 512 33.60 -15.08 21.13
CA ALA A 512 33.15 -16.12 20.21
C ALA A 512 33.45 -15.78 18.75
N PHE A 513 33.25 -14.56 18.30
CA PHE A 513 33.59 -14.13 16.93
C PHE A 513 35.09 -14.28 16.62
N ARG A 514 35.97 -13.94 17.54
CA ARG A 514 37.40 -14.11 17.36
C ARG A 514 37.81 -15.57 17.21
N LYS A 515 37.13 -16.46 17.93
CA LYS A 515 37.42 -17.90 17.93
C LYS A 515 36.77 -18.66 16.76
N CYS A 516 35.48 -18.37 16.49
CA CYS A 516 34.67 -19.19 15.59
C CYS A 516 34.65 -18.69 14.15
N ILE A 517 34.87 -17.40 13.93
CA ILE A 517 34.88 -16.76 12.59
C ILE A 517 36.11 -15.86 12.38
N PRO A 518 37.36 -16.36 12.57
CA PRO A 518 38.54 -15.51 12.50
C PRO A 518 38.77 -14.91 11.11
N GLY A 519 38.40 -15.62 10.04
CA GLY A 519 38.56 -15.15 8.65
C GLY A 519 37.52 -14.14 8.17
N THR A 520 36.44 -13.97 8.89
CA THR A 520 35.36 -12.99 8.56
C THR A 520 35.78 -11.58 8.97
N THR A 521 35.65 -10.60 8.08
CA THR A 521 35.84 -9.19 8.40
C THR A 521 34.64 -8.71 9.23
N LYS A 522 34.86 -8.04 10.36
CA LYS A 522 33.83 -7.62 11.29
C LYS A 522 33.80 -6.10 11.41
N ILE A 523 32.63 -5.52 11.22
CA ILE A 523 32.40 -4.09 11.43
C ILE A 523 31.40 -3.94 12.57
N ILE A 524 31.80 -3.31 13.65
CA ILE A 524 31.01 -3.12 14.86
C ILE A 524 30.74 -1.64 15.03
N ILE A 525 29.52 -1.21 14.77
CA ILE A 525 29.06 0.12 15.16
C ILE A 525 28.55 0.05 16.60
N ALA A 526 29.08 0.88 17.46
CA ALA A 526 28.64 0.95 18.84
C ALA A 526 28.57 2.39 19.34
N GLN A 527 27.72 2.59 20.32
CA GLN A 527 27.66 3.83 21.09
C GLN A 527 28.57 3.75 22.32
N ARG A 528 28.87 2.54 22.78
CA ARG A 528 29.75 2.30 23.95
C ARG A 528 31.17 1.99 23.49
N VAL A 529 32.16 2.71 24.07
CA VAL A 529 33.58 2.46 23.81
C VAL A 529 33.96 1.04 24.19
N SER A 530 33.39 0.46 25.27
CA SER A 530 33.64 -0.90 25.74
C SER A 530 33.31 -1.97 24.71
N SER A 531 32.42 -1.70 23.75
CA SER A 531 32.06 -2.65 22.67
C SER A 531 33.04 -2.65 21.50
N VAL A 532 33.88 -1.63 21.35
CA VAL A 532 34.83 -1.47 20.24
C VAL A 532 36.28 -1.36 20.67
N GLN A 533 36.59 -1.20 21.96
CA GLN A 533 37.94 -1.02 22.46
C GLN A 533 38.92 -2.14 22.12
N ASP A 534 38.39 -3.36 21.95
CA ASP A 534 39.17 -4.54 21.59
C ASP A 534 39.25 -4.77 20.06
N ALA A 535 38.77 -3.85 19.23
CA ALA A 535 38.88 -3.93 17.78
C ALA A 535 40.33 -3.71 17.32
N ASP A 536 40.70 -4.28 16.19
CA ASP A 536 42.04 -4.10 15.62
C ASP A 536 42.32 -2.63 15.28
N ARG A 537 41.28 -1.92 14.77
CA ARG A 537 41.26 -0.48 14.58
C ARG A 537 39.87 0.08 14.85
N ILE A 538 39.83 1.32 15.27
CA ILE A 538 38.61 2.07 15.51
C ILE A 538 38.60 3.27 14.58
N VAL A 539 37.48 3.49 13.91
CA VAL A 539 37.18 4.66 13.07
C VAL A 539 36.31 5.62 13.86
N VAL A 540 36.78 6.82 14.06
CA VAL A 540 36.03 7.93 14.67
C VAL A 540 35.38 8.72 13.55
N LEU A 541 34.05 8.68 13.47
CA LEU A 541 33.26 9.41 12.48
C LEU A 541 32.66 10.66 13.11
N ASP A 542 32.84 11.82 12.47
CA ASP A 542 32.26 13.07 12.90
C ASP A 542 31.78 13.89 11.70
N ASP A 543 30.55 14.38 11.79
CA ASP A 543 29.88 15.18 10.74
C ASP A 543 30.09 14.61 9.30
N GLY A 544 29.87 13.30 9.14
CA GLY A 544 29.98 12.61 7.85
C GLY A 544 31.41 12.41 7.32
N ARG A 545 32.45 12.66 8.13
CA ARG A 545 33.87 12.52 7.77
C ARG A 545 34.60 11.62 8.75
N ILE A 546 35.69 11.00 8.29
CA ILE A 546 36.59 10.26 9.18
C ILE A 546 37.48 11.28 9.89
N ASN A 547 37.28 11.41 11.22
CA ASN A 547 38.06 12.28 12.07
C ASN A 547 39.39 11.63 12.54
N GLY A 548 39.38 10.30 12.73
CA GLY A 548 40.57 9.55 13.12
C GLY A 548 40.42 8.07 12.95
N VAL A 549 41.54 7.36 12.75
CA VAL A 549 41.63 5.89 12.68
C VAL A 549 42.83 5.44 13.47
N GLY A 550 42.66 4.49 14.38
CA GLY A 550 43.76 3.96 15.20
C GLY A 550 43.28 2.89 16.18
N THR A 551 44.17 2.37 16.99
CA THR A 551 43.87 1.53 18.16
C THR A 551 43.22 2.35 19.27
N HIS A 552 42.65 1.68 20.27
CA HIS A 552 42.08 2.34 21.46
C HIS A 552 43.07 3.30 22.11
N ASP A 553 44.30 2.81 22.39
CA ASP A 553 45.34 3.60 23.10
C ASP A 553 45.80 4.81 22.26
N GLU A 554 45.98 4.62 20.95
CA GLU A 554 46.35 5.71 20.04
C GLU A 554 45.30 6.80 19.97
N LEU A 555 44.00 6.42 19.92
CA LEU A 555 42.92 7.38 19.85
C LEU A 555 42.66 8.11 21.17
N VAL A 556 42.81 7.43 22.30
CA VAL A 556 42.76 8.08 23.62
C VAL A 556 43.88 9.14 23.76
N ALA A 557 45.07 8.85 23.22
CA ALA A 557 46.19 9.77 23.27
C ALA A 557 46.05 10.95 22.29
N ASN A 558 45.59 10.71 21.06
CA ASN A 558 45.73 11.64 19.94
C ASN A 558 44.43 12.20 19.38
N ASN A 559 43.24 11.65 19.74
CA ASN A 559 41.96 12.08 19.20
C ASN A 559 41.07 12.67 20.31
N GLU A 560 40.78 13.95 20.23
CA GLU A 560 39.98 14.66 21.22
C GLU A 560 38.56 14.13 21.33
N ILE A 561 37.88 13.93 20.21
CA ILE A 561 36.49 13.41 20.16
C ILE A 561 36.38 12.04 20.81
N TYR A 562 37.31 11.13 20.46
CA TYR A 562 37.33 9.78 21.04
C TYR A 562 37.60 9.82 22.55
N ARG A 563 38.52 10.66 22.98
CA ARG A 563 38.87 10.86 24.40
C ARG A 563 37.66 11.37 25.18
N ASP A 564 36.96 12.38 24.67
CA ASP A 564 35.79 12.95 25.32
C ASP A 564 34.67 11.91 25.48
N ILE A 565 34.42 11.10 24.44
CA ILE A 565 33.45 10.01 24.49
C ILE A 565 33.89 8.97 25.54
N TYR A 566 35.14 8.59 25.56
CA TYR A 566 35.69 7.61 26.51
C TYR A 566 35.62 8.13 27.96
N GLU A 567 36.05 9.36 28.20
CA GLU A 567 36.04 9.97 29.56
C GLU A 567 34.61 10.15 30.08
N SER A 568 33.67 10.58 29.23
CA SER A 568 32.26 10.70 29.63
C SER A 568 31.70 9.37 30.10
N GLN A 569 32.00 8.28 29.41
CA GLN A 569 31.52 6.94 29.77
C GLN A 569 32.24 6.32 30.97
N THR A 570 33.46 6.79 31.28
CA THR A 570 34.26 6.27 32.40
C THR A 570 34.00 7.02 33.70
N LYS A 571 33.79 8.37 33.63
CA LYS A 571 33.56 9.22 34.79
C LYS A 571 32.18 9.06 35.42
N ASP A 572 31.14 8.76 34.63
CA ASP A 572 29.77 8.61 35.13
C ASP A 572 29.46 7.21 35.72
N GLY A 573 30.47 6.39 36.02
CA GLY A 573 30.27 5.05 36.61
C GLY A 573 29.70 4.04 35.63
N GLY A 574 29.83 4.31 34.33
CA GLY A 574 29.37 3.40 33.26
C GLY A 574 30.23 2.16 33.17
N ASP A 575 29.62 1.06 33.37
CA ASP A 575 29.82 -0.35 32.93
C ASP A 575 31.22 -0.92 32.69
N PHE A 576 32.28 -0.39 33.34
CA PHE A 576 33.58 -1.06 33.36
C PHE A 576 33.65 -1.96 34.60
N ALA A 577 33.34 -3.24 34.40
CA ALA A 577 33.68 -4.28 35.37
C ALA A 577 35.20 -4.25 35.56
N ARG A 578 35.66 -3.83 36.76
CA ARG A 578 37.06 -3.98 37.17
C ARG A 578 37.42 -5.45 37.00
N PRO A 579 38.59 -5.83 36.40
CA PRO A 579 39.02 -7.18 36.45
C PRO A 579 39.20 -7.53 37.94
N GLN A 580 38.48 -8.54 38.41
CA GLN A 580 38.73 -9.16 39.68
C GLN A 580 40.07 -9.87 39.57
N ASN A 581 41.07 -9.41 40.34
CA ASN A 581 42.33 -10.08 40.59
C ASN A 581 42.09 -11.48 41.17
#